data_30718d6c12dbdfce93bd07fae065329b
#
_entry.id   30718d6c12dbdfce93bd07fae065329b
#
_cell.length_a   1.000
_cell.length_b   1.000
_cell.length_c   1.000
_cell.angle_alpha   90.00
_cell.angle_beta   90.00
_cell.angle_gamma   90.00
#
_symmetry.space_group_name_H-M   'P 1'
#
loop_
_entity.id
_entity.type
_entity.pdbx_description
1 polymer ?
#
loop_
_entity_poly.entity_id
_entity_poly.type
_entity_poly.pdbx_seq_one_letter_code
_entity_poly.pdbx_strand_id
1 'polypeptide(L)'
;SENDEKIDLAKLIYPAMQAADIHSLDLDIVHAGMDQRKIHMLVKDVFPKMKWKVPIAVHHKLLPGLTKPVEEKTDGEVTKMSKSDPNAGIFIHNTDDEIRSKIKKGFCEEGIIENNPILEIARQIVFHEFSTISIERPEKFGGNISYNNYENLESDFLQKKLHPTDLKETVGESLIKIVSPIRDKLDLSEDLSNLIKNNLVSESRH
;
A
#
# COMPACT_ATOMS: atom_id res chain seq x y z
N SER A 1 -20.49 -28.47 -6.52
CA SER A 1 -20.19 -27.93 -7.85
C SER A 1 -18.76 -27.43 -7.81
N GLU A 2 -17.85 -28.22 -8.40
CA GLU A 2 -16.46 -27.86 -8.63
C GLU A 2 -16.44 -26.63 -9.55
N ASN A 3 -15.96 -25.50 -9.03
CA ASN A 3 -15.55 -24.39 -9.87
C ASN A 3 -14.28 -24.86 -10.60
N ASP A 4 -14.44 -25.33 -11.83
CA ASP A 4 -13.35 -25.46 -12.80
C ASP A 4 -12.84 -24.06 -13.13
N GLU A 5 -11.98 -23.50 -12.27
CA GLU A 5 -11.17 -22.34 -12.63
C GLU A 5 -10.28 -22.78 -13.79
N LYS A 6 -10.63 -22.34 -14.99
CA LYS A 6 -9.79 -22.53 -16.18
C LYS A 6 -8.41 -21.95 -15.85
N ILE A 7 -7.43 -22.82 -15.67
CA ILE A 7 -6.05 -22.41 -15.44
C ILE A 7 -5.56 -21.77 -16.74
N ASP A 8 -5.38 -20.45 -16.71
CA ASP A 8 -4.78 -19.71 -17.82
C ASP A 8 -3.29 -20.08 -17.92
N LEU A 9 -2.84 -20.42 -19.11
CA LEU A 9 -1.43 -20.73 -19.40
C LEU A 9 -0.50 -19.58 -18.96
N ALA A 10 -0.94 -18.32 -19.11
CA ALA A 10 -0.20 -17.16 -18.64
C ALA A 10 0.08 -17.21 -17.13
N LYS A 11 -0.89 -17.65 -16.32
CA LYS A 11 -0.71 -17.80 -14.86
C LYS A 11 0.32 -18.85 -14.50
N LEU A 12 0.49 -19.89 -15.34
CA LEU A 12 1.49 -20.95 -15.13
C LEU A 12 2.90 -20.50 -15.57
N ILE A 13 3.00 -19.73 -16.65
CA ILE A 13 4.29 -19.30 -17.21
C ILE A 13 4.86 -18.10 -16.44
N TYR A 14 4.03 -17.19 -15.96
CA TYR A 14 4.46 -15.97 -15.28
C TYR A 14 5.50 -16.18 -14.17
N PRO A 15 5.32 -17.13 -13.22
CA PRO A 15 6.33 -17.38 -12.18
C PRO A 15 7.69 -17.80 -12.74
N ALA A 16 7.70 -18.59 -13.81
CA ALA A 16 8.94 -19.02 -14.47
C ALA A 16 9.62 -17.85 -15.20
N MET A 17 8.86 -16.97 -15.84
CA MET A 17 9.40 -15.76 -16.48
C MET A 17 10.05 -14.83 -15.45
N GLN A 18 9.39 -14.55 -14.35
CA GLN A 18 9.97 -13.71 -13.27
C GLN A 18 11.24 -14.33 -12.67
N ALA A 19 11.28 -15.67 -12.52
CA ALA A 19 12.49 -16.35 -12.08
C ALA A 19 13.62 -16.22 -13.12
N ALA A 20 13.31 -16.33 -14.40
CA ALA A 20 14.29 -16.14 -15.48
C ALA A 20 14.83 -14.70 -15.52
N ASP A 21 13.99 -13.69 -15.28
CA ASP A 21 14.39 -12.28 -15.18
C ASP A 21 15.39 -12.07 -14.04
N ILE A 22 15.13 -12.65 -12.87
CA ILE A 22 16.03 -12.58 -11.70
C ILE A 22 17.41 -13.15 -12.04
N HIS A 23 17.45 -14.29 -12.75
CA HIS A 23 18.71 -14.90 -13.21
C HIS A 23 19.41 -14.04 -14.26
N SER A 24 18.67 -13.59 -15.29
CA SER A 24 19.21 -12.84 -16.41
C SER A 24 19.80 -11.49 -16.02
N LEU A 25 19.25 -10.88 -14.97
CA LEU A 25 19.76 -9.63 -14.40
C LEU A 25 20.90 -9.83 -13.38
N ASP A 26 21.28 -11.09 -13.11
CA ASP A 26 22.34 -11.46 -12.14
C ASP A 26 22.19 -10.78 -10.77
N LEU A 27 20.98 -10.76 -10.23
CA LEU A 27 20.67 -10.02 -9.01
C LEU A 27 21.28 -10.66 -7.77
N ASP A 28 21.83 -9.84 -6.88
CA ASP A 28 22.26 -10.22 -5.54
C ASP A 28 21.11 -10.16 -4.53
N ILE A 29 20.24 -9.18 -4.70
CA ILE A 29 19.09 -8.92 -3.84
C ILE A 29 17.85 -8.70 -4.69
N VAL A 30 16.74 -9.35 -4.33
CA VAL A 30 15.41 -9.12 -4.90
C VAL A 30 14.50 -8.56 -3.82
N HIS A 31 13.87 -7.41 -4.09
CA HIS A 31 12.96 -6.76 -3.17
C HIS A 31 11.56 -6.65 -3.78
N ALA A 32 10.56 -7.13 -3.07
CA ALA A 32 9.17 -7.09 -3.53
C ALA A 32 8.17 -7.14 -2.37
N GLY A 33 6.89 -6.96 -2.68
CA GLY A 33 5.81 -7.19 -1.73
C GLY A 33 5.68 -8.67 -1.33
N MET A 34 5.02 -8.92 -0.22
CA MET A 34 4.76 -10.29 0.29
C MET A 34 3.97 -11.15 -0.70
N ASP A 35 3.21 -10.54 -1.62
CA ASP A 35 2.50 -11.25 -2.70
C ASP A 35 3.43 -11.96 -3.68
N GLN A 36 4.68 -11.47 -3.85
CA GLN A 36 5.70 -12.07 -4.71
C GLN A 36 6.53 -13.17 -4.00
N ARG A 37 6.32 -13.38 -2.70
CA ARG A 37 7.12 -14.33 -1.91
C ARG A 37 7.07 -15.76 -2.47
N LYS A 38 5.92 -16.21 -2.99
CA LYS A 38 5.79 -17.56 -3.56
C LYS A 38 6.75 -17.77 -4.73
N ILE A 39 6.93 -16.76 -5.59
CA ILE A 39 7.85 -16.81 -6.73
C ILE A 39 9.30 -16.79 -6.24
N HIS A 40 9.65 -15.99 -5.25
CA HIS A 40 10.99 -15.99 -4.67
C HIS A 40 11.32 -17.32 -3.96
N MET A 41 10.33 -18.03 -3.41
CA MET A 41 10.54 -19.38 -2.89
C MET A 41 10.80 -20.38 -4.02
N LEU A 42 10.09 -20.27 -5.14
CA LEU A 42 10.37 -21.07 -6.35
C LEU A 42 11.83 -20.85 -6.83
N VAL A 43 12.29 -19.60 -6.88
CA VAL A 43 13.68 -19.25 -7.20
C VAL A 43 14.66 -19.97 -6.25
N LYS A 44 14.40 -19.92 -4.95
CA LYS A 44 15.23 -20.57 -3.93
C LYS A 44 15.31 -22.10 -4.10
N ASP A 45 14.24 -22.73 -4.58
CA ASP A 45 14.17 -24.17 -4.78
C ASP A 45 14.76 -24.65 -6.11
N VAL A 46 14.67 -23.83 -7.16
CA VAL A 46 15.07 -24.18 -8.53
C VAL A 46 16.51 -23.80 -8.86
N PHE A 47 16.96 -22.60 -8.44
CA PHE A 47 18.28 -22.08 -8.82
C PHE A 47 19.45 -22.97 -8.40
N PRO A 48 19.46 -23.58 -7.18
CA PRO A 48 20.52 -24.53 -6.84
C PRO A 48 20.59 -25.74 -7.79
N LYS A 49 19.43 -26.24 -8.24
CA LYS A 49 19.35 -27.38 -9.19
C LYS A 49 19.90 -27.01 -10.56
N MET A 50 19.73 -25.74 -10.96
CA MET A 50 20.25 -25.18 -12.21
C MET A 50 21.71 -24.71 -12.08
N LYS A 51 22.31 -24.80 -10.87
CA LYS A 51 23.62 -24.22 -10.54
C LYS A 51 23.69 -22.71 -10.76
N TRP A 52 22.55 -22.03 -10.57
CA TRP A 52 22.44 -20.58 -10.65
C TRP A 52 22.62 -19.95 -9.27
N LYS A 53 23.07 -18.69 -9.25
CA LYS A 53 23.19 -17.88 -8.04
C LYS A 53 21.81 -17.65 -7.42
N VAL A 54 21.70 -17.87 -6.12
CA VAL A 54 20.47 -17.63 -5.37
C VAL A 54 20.53 -16.25 -4.74
N PRO A 55 19.65 -15.31 -5.09
CA PRO A 55 19.63 -13.98 -4.49
C PRO A 55 19.06 -13.99 -3.06
N ILE A 56 19.37 -12.95 -2.30
CA ILE A 56 18.70 -12.66 -1.04
C ILE A 56 17.33 -12.04 -1.36
N ALA A 57 16.25 -12.62 -0.84
CA ALA A 57 14.91 -12.10 -1.02
C ALA A 57 14.46 -11.27 0.19
N VAL A 58 14.12 -10.00 -0.04
CA VAL A 58 13.59 -9.07 0.95
C VAL A 58 12.13 -8.77 0.60
N HIS A 59 11.24 -8.89 1.59
CA HIS A 59 9.81 -8.64 1.37
C HIS A 59 9.29 -7.58 2.33
N HIS A 60 8.46 -6.69 1.82
CA HIS A 60 7.71 -5.73 2.61
C HIS A 60 6.22 -6.10 2.65
N LYS A 61 5.52 -5.66 3.69
CA LYS A 61 4.07 -5.79 3.78
C LYS A 61 3.39 -4.96 2.70
N LEU A 62 2.26 -5.45 2.19
CA LEU A 62 1.42 -4.69 1.28
C LEU A 62 0.58 -3.69 2.06
N LEU A 63 0.42 -2.49 1.50
CA LEU A 63 -0.58 -1.56 1.99
C LEU A 63 -1.96 -1.97 1.48
N PRO A 64 -2.97 -2.06 2.36
CA PRO A 64 -4.33 -2.31 1.93
C PRO A 64 -4.87 -1.12 1.12
N GLY A 65 -5.77 -1.39 0.18
CA GLY A 65 -6.49 -0.35 -0.53
C GLY A 65 -7.33 0.51 0.42
N LEU A 66 -7.54 1.78 0.07
CA LEU A 66 -8.31 2.72 0.89
C LEU A 66 -9.79 2.37 1.00
N THR A 67 -10.32 1.53 0.09
CA THR A 67 -11.70 1.10 0.09
C THR A 67 -11.97 0.03 1.16
N LYS A 68 -13.24 -0.11 1.56
CA LYS A 68 -13.64 -1.15 2.52
C LYS A 68 -13.20 -2.53 2.00
N PRO A 69 -12.57 -3.37 2.83
CA PRO A 69 -12.23 -4.74 2.45
C PRO A 69 -13.49 -5.51 2.02
N VAL A 70 -13.41 -6.22 0.90
CA VAL A 70 -14.48 -7.11 0.46
C VAL A 70 -14.30 -8.44 1.17
N GLU A 71 -15.32 -8.89 1.89
CA GLU A 71 -15.28 -10.09 2.75
C GLU A 71 -15.14 -11.43 1.99
N GLU A 72 -15.15 -11.41 0.65
CA GLU A 72 -15.26 -12.62 -0.19
C GLU A 72 -13.98 -13.04 -0.90
N LYS A 73 -12.85 -13.13 -0.21
CA LYS A 73 -11.75 -13.92 -0.78
C LYS A 73 -11.29 -14.97 0.22
N THR A 74 -11.55 -16.21 -0.11
CA THR A 74 -11.31 -17.44 0.64
C THR A 74 -9.85 -17.70 1.03
N ASP A 75 -8.90 -16.84 0.65
CA ASP A 75 -7.46 -17.03 0.88
C ASP A 75 -6.82 -15.98 1.80
N GLY A 76 -7.59 -15.14 2.50
CA GLY A 76 -7.02 -14.14 3.39
C GLY A 76 -6.22 -13.03 2.66
N GLU A 77 -6.40 -12.90 1.35
CA GLU A 77 -5.75 -11.84 0.57
C GLU A 77 -6.39 -10.48 0.90
N VAL A 78 -5.61 -9.63 1.54
CA VAL A 78 -5.96 -8.22 1.71
C VAL A 78 -6.13 -7.57 0.34
N THR A 79 -7.24 -6.88 0.11
CA THR A 79 -7.42 -6.10 -1.10
C THR A 79 -6.35 -5.00 -1.13
N LYS A 80 -5.27 -5.24 -1.89
CA LYS A 80 -4.13 -4.32 -1.99
C LYS A 80 -4.50 -3.06 -2.77
N MET A 81 -3.77 -1.97 -2.54
CA MET A 81 -3.83 -0.79 -3.41
C MET A 81 -3.60 -1.21 -4.85
N SER A 82 -4.56 -0.91 -5.72
CA SER A 82 -4.49 -1.27 -7.13
C SER A 82 -4.47 -0.02 -8.00
N LYS A 83 -3.66 -0.06 -9.07
CA LYS A 83 -3.66 1.01 -10.09
C LYS A 83 -4.97 1.06 -10.88
N SER A 84 -5.69 -0.06 -10.97
CA SER A 84 -6.97 -0.15 -11.67
C SER A 84 -8.14 0.54 -10.95
N ASP A 85 -8.01 0.84 -9.64
CA ASP A 85 -8.95 1.69 -8.92
C ASP A 85 -8.25 2.96 -8.45
N PRO A 86 -8.45 4.09 -9.15
CA PRO A 86 -7.84 5.37 -8.78
C PRO A 86 -8.20 5.86 -7.38
N ASN A 87 -9.31 5.38 -6.80
CA ASN A 87 -9.75 5.74 -5.46
C ASN A 87 -9.15 4.84 -4.37
N ALA A 88 -8.68 3.65 -4.73
CA ALA A 88 -8.13 2.69 -3.79
C ALA A 88 -6.67 2.99 -3.39
N GLY A 89 -5.97 3.89 -4.11
CA GLY A 89 -4.57 4.16 -3.88
C GLY A 89 -4.20 5.64 -3.87
N ILE A 90 -3.09 5.95 -3.19
CA ILE A 90 -2.46 7.27 -3.24
C ILE A 90 -1.24 7.18 -4.15
N PHE A 91 -1.14 8.11 -5.08
CA PHE A 91 -0.05 8.18 -6.04
C PHE A 91 0.83 9.40 -5.75
N ILE A 92 2.12 9.31 -6.08
CA ILE A 92 3.09 10.39 -5.86
C ILE A 92 2.68 11.68 -6.61
N HIS A 93 2.02 11.55 -7.76
CA HIS A 93 1.54 12.70 -8.55
C HIS A 93 0.21 13.28 -8.05
N ASN A 94 -0.45 12.68 -7.05
CA ASN A 94 -1.67 13.27 -6.50
C ASN A 94 -1.39 14.63 -5.87
N THR A 95 -2.28 15.58 -6.11
CA THR A 95 -2.26 16.88 -5.43
C THR A 95 -2.58 16.73 -3.94
N ASP A 96 -2.27 17.75 -3.15
CA ASP A 96 -2.59 17.75 -1.71
C ASP A 96 -4.08 17.56 -1.47
N ASP A 97 -4.93 18.21 -2.27
CA ASP A 97 -6.38 18.11 -2.13
C ASP A 97 -6.91 16.73 -2.53
N GLU A 98 -6.30 16.10 -3.54
CA GLU A 98 -6.61 14.70 -3.88
C GLU A 98 -6.23 13.75 -2.76
N ILE A 99 -5.06 13.92 -2.14
CA ILE A 99 -4.63 13.10 -1.00
C ILE A 99 -5.61 13.29 0.17
N ARG A 100 -5.93 14.53 0.54
CA ARG A 100 -6.93 14.82 1.60
C ARG A 100 -8.27 14.15 1.30
N SER A 101 -8.77 14.31 0.06
CA SER A 101 -10.05 13.74 -0.35
C SER A 101 -10.07 12.22 -0.27
N LYS A 102 -9.01 11.56 -0.76
CA LYS A 102 -8.87 10.09 -0.74
C LYS A 102 -8.79 9.55 0.68
N ILE A 103 -7.96 10.14 1.54
CA ILE A 103 -7.84 9.73 2.95
C ILE A 103 -9.14 9.96 3.68
N LYS A 104 -9.81 11.09 3.47
CA LYS A 104 -11.12 11.39 4.08
C LYS A 104 -12.17 10.32 3.74
N LYS A 105 -12.20 9.86 2.48
CA LYS A 105 -13.13 8.81 2.00
C LYS A 105 -12.66 7.40 2.36
N GLY A 106 -11.38 7.21 2.70
CA GLY A 106 -10.79 5.92 3.01
C GLY A 106 -11.52 5.20 4.15
N PHE A 107 -11.56 3.88 4.11
CA PHE A 107 -12.16 3.07 5.16
C PHE A 107 -11.37 3.22 6.46
N CYS A 108 -12.07 3.54 7.53
CA CYS A 108 -11.52 3.65 8.88
C CYS A 108 -12.69 3.58 9.88
N GLU A 109 -13.06 2.38 10.27
CA GLU A 109 -14.14 2.16 11.22
C GLU A 109 -13.63 2.30 12.66
N GLU A 110 -14.42 2.97 13.50
CA GLU A 110 -14.02 3.30 14.88
C GLU A 110 -13.76 2.05 15.73
N GLY A 111 -12.58 1.96 16.31
CA GLY A 111 -12.19 0.84 17.17
C GLY A 111 -11.85 -0.45 16.40
N ILE A 112 -11.84 -0.44 15.07
CA ILE A 112 -11.46 -1.58 14.24
C ILE A 112 -10.04 -1.40 13.72
N ILE A 113 -9.13 -2.30 14.14
CA ILE A 113 -7.73 -2.29 13.75
C ILE A 113 -7.51 -3.13 12.49
N GLU A 114 -8.18 -4.29 12.40
CA GLU A 114 -7.99 -5.25 11.34
C GLU A 114 -8.37 -4.67 9.97
N ASN A 115 -7.49 -4.84 9.00
CA ASN A 115 -7.67 -4.37 7.62
C ASN A 115 -8.01 -2.87 7.51
N ASN A 116 -7.57 -2.07 8.47
CA ASN A 116 -7.76 -0.61 8.49
C ASN A 116 -6.62 0.08 7.72
N PRO A 117 -6.87 0.58 6.49
CA PRO A 117 -5.82 1.16 5.65
C PRO A 117 -5.20 2.42 6.25
N ILE A 118 -5.96 3.19 7.03
CA ILE A 118 -5.45 4.42 7.63
C ILE A 118 -4.45 4.11 8.75
N LEU A 119 -4.75 3.11 9.57
CA LEU A 119 -3.81 2.62 10.59
C LEU A 119 -2.57 1.99 9.97
N GLU A 120 -2.73 1.21 8.89
CA GLU A 120 -1.57 0.61 8.20
C GLU A 120 -0.67 1.67 7.53
N ILE A 121 -1.24 2.73 6.96
CA ILE A 121 -0.47 3.87 6.46
C ILE A 121 0.26 4.58 7.62
N ALA A 122 -0.43 4.83 8.72
CA ALA A 122 0.19 5.41 9.91
C ALA A 122 1.38 4.56 10.36
N ARG A 123 1.19 3.24 10.51
CA ARG A 123 2.20 2.28 10.96
C ARG A 123 3.39 2.17 10.01
N GLN A 124 3.12 1.95 8.71
CA GLN A 124 4.17 1.56 7.76
C GLN A 124 4.86 2.75 7.09
N ILE A 125 4.26 3.94 7.14
CA ILE A 125 4.81 5.13 6.47
C ILE A 125 5.03 6.25 7.48
N VAL A 126 3.96 6.71 8.16
CA VAL A 126 4.03 7.95 8.94
C VAL A 126 4.97 7.79 10.15
N PHE A 127 4.87 6.70 10.91
CA PHE A 127 5.76 6.44 12.05
C PHE A 127 7.19 6.03 11.67
N HIS A 128 7.44 5.72 10.39
CA HIS A 128 8.81 5.55 9.89
C HIS A 128 9.48 6.89 9.57
N GLU A 129 8.70 7.88 9.16
CA GLU A 129 9.23 9.19 8.79
C GLU A 129 9.26 10.17 9.98
N PHE A 130 8.25 10.11 10.84
CA PHE A 130 8.10 11.03 11.97
C PHE A 130 8.25 10.29 13.30
N SER A 131 9.16 10.76 14.15
CA SER A 131 9.36 10.22 15.51
C SER A 131 8.19 10.53 16.46
N THR A 132 7.40 11.56 16.16
CA THR A 132 6.24 11.98 16.94
C THR A 132 5.13 12.46 16.02
N ILE A 133 3.92 12.02 16.28
CA ILE A 133 2.71 12.46 15.58
C ILE A 133 1.82 13.20 16.56
N SER A 134 1.51 14.45 16.26
CA SER A 134 0.59 15.27 17.05
C SER A 134 -0.75 15.39 16.35
N ILE A 135 -1.81 15.07 17.06
CA ILE A 135 -3.19 15.14 16.59
C ILE A 135 -3.84 16.34 17.26
N GLU A 136 -4.24 17.31 16.45
CA GLU A 136 -4.91 18.51 16.90
C GLU A 136 -6.42 18.23 17.08
N ARG A 137 -6.94 18.52 18.25
CA ARG A 137 -8.35 18.32 18.59
C ARG A 137 -8.87 19.47 19.45
N PRO A 138 -10.16 19.84 19.27
CA PRO A 138 -10.82 20.76 20.17
C PRO A 138 -10.80 20.28 21.63
N GLU A 139 -10.72 21.20 22.58
CA GLU A 139 -10.76 20.93 24.03
C GLU A 139 -11.95 20.05 24.48
N LYS A 140 -13.12 20.22 23.84
CA LYS A 140 -14.32 19.41 24.10
C LYS A 140 -14.15 17.92 23.78
N PHE A 141 -13.12 17.56 23.00
CA PHE A 141 -12.78 16.17 22.67
C PHE A 141 -11.47 15.71 23.33
N GLY A 142 -11.04 16.41 24.39
CA GLY A 142 -9.86 16.07 25.17
C GLY A 142 -8.58 16.82 24.78
N GLY A 143 -8.67 17.79 23.85
CA GLY A 143 -7.52 18.58 23.41
C GLY A 143 -6.50 17.80 22.59
N ASN A 144 -5.37 18.43 22.31
CA ASN A 144 -4.31 17.83 21.50
C ASN A 144 -3.68 16.62 22.18
N ILE A 145 -3.31 15.63 21.38
CA ILE A 145 -2.61 14.41 21.84
C ILE A 145 -1.43 14.11 20.94
N SER A 146 -0.35 13.59 21.51
CA SER A 146 0.85 13.22 20.76
C SER A 146 1.25 11.78 21.03
N TYR A 147 1.68 11.10 19.97
CA TYR A 147 2.13 9.71 20.01
C TYR A 147 3.57 9.60 19.52
N ASN A 148 4.43 8.95 20.33
CA ASN A 148 5.84 8.69 20.01
C ASN A 148 6.06 7.29 19.42
N ASN A 149 5.02 6.47 19.34
CA ASN A 149 5.03 5.14 18.73
C ASN A 149 3.63 4.76 18.27
N TYR A 150 3.60 3.81 17.34
CA TYR A 150 2.36 3.34 16.75
C TYR A 150 1.46 2.58 17.74
N GLU A 151 2.05 1.81 18.65
CA GLU A 151 1.34 0.95 19.60
C GLU A 151 0.41 1.76 20.52
N ASN A 152 0.84 2.92 20.96
CA ASN A 152 0.02 3.81 21.79
C ASN A 152 -1.14 4.40 20.97
N LEU A 153 -0.88 4.82 19.72
CA LEU A 153 -1.93 5.31 18.83
C LEU A 153 -2.97 4.22 18.57
N GLU A 154 -2.53 3.01 18.23
CA GLU A 154 -3.40 1.85 17.99
C GLU A 154 -4.24 1.50 19.22
N SER A 155 -3.64 1.49 20.41
CA SER A 155 -4.33 1.24 21.67
C SER A 155 -5.44 2.27 21.94
N ASP A 156 -5.15 3.56 21.75
CA ASP A 156 -6.14 4.61 21.95
C ASP A 156 -7.24 4.61 20.88
N PHE A 157 -6.90 4.21 19.66
CA PHE A 157 -7.88 4.00 18.60
C PHE A 157 -8.81 2.81 18.91
N LEU A 158 -8.26 1.68 19.35
CA LEU A 158 -9.04 0.52 19.80
C LEU A 158 -9.98 0.85 20.97
N GLN A 159 -9.50 1.66 21.91
CA GLN A 159 -10.28 2.12 23.07
C GLN A 159 -11.26 3.26 22.72
N LYS A 160 -11.35 3.66 21.44
CA LYS A 160 -12.20 4.74 20.94
C LYS A 160 -11.90 6.13 21.55
N LYS A 161 -10.69 6.31 22.07
CA LYS A 161 -10.20 7.61 22.54
C LYS A 161 -9.74 8.51 21.40
N LEU A 162 -9.37 7.91 20.28
CA LEU A 162 -8.99 8.58 19.04
C LEU A 162 -10.05 8.35 17.99
N HIS A 163 -10.69 9.44 17.55
CA HIS A 163 -11.75 9.37 16.54
C HIS A 163 -11.18 9.17 15.13
N PRO A 164 -11.83 8.38 14.25
CA PRO A 164 -11.37 8.15 12.87
C PRO A 164 -11.12 9.43 12.06
N THR A 165 -11.91 10.47 12.25
CA THR A 165 -11.75 11.75 11.54
C THR A 165 -10.42 12.41 11.89
N ASP A 166 -10.08 12.48 13.17
CA ASP A 166 -8.85 13.11 13.66
C ASP A 166 -7.62 12.33 13.17
N LEU A 167 -7.71 10.99 13.21
CA LEU A 167 -6.66 10.10 12.65
C LEU A 167 -6.47 10.33 11.15
N LYS A 168 -7.56 10.35 10.37
CA LYS A 168 -7.52 10.56 8.91
C LYS A 168 -6.89 11.91 8.55
N GLU A 169 -7.29 12.97 9.24
CA GLU A 169 -6.75 14.31 9.01
C GLU A 169 -5.24 14.34 9.25
N THR A 170 -4.79 13.81 10.38
CA THR A 170 -3.38 13.76 10.74
C THR A 170 -2.56 12.89 9.77
N VAL A 171 -3.07 11.72 9.39
CA VAL A 171 -2.40 10.83 8.43
C VAL A 171 -2.34 11.47 7.04
N GLY A 172 -3.42 12.14 6.61
CA GLY A 172 -3.46 12.85 5.34
C GLY A 172 -2.43 13.98 5.26
N GLU A 173 -2.36 14.83 6.27
CA GLU A 173 -1.36 15.91 6.33
C GLU A 173 0.08 15.37 6.44
N SER A 174 0.28 14.27 7.16
CA SER A 174 1.59 13.63 7.23
C SER A 174 2.02 13.07 5.89
N LEU A 175 1.12 12.42 5.15
CA LEU A 175 1.41 11.93 3.80
C LEU A 175 1.72 13.06 2.83
N ILE A 176 1.00 14.19 2.92
CA ILE A 176 1.28 15.36 2.09
C ILE A 176 2.70 15.86 2.34
N LYS A 177 3.12 15.97 3.60
CA LYS A 177 4.50 16.37 3.96
C LYS A 177 5.56 15.44 3.38
N ILE A 178 5.26 14.14 3.24
CA ILE A 178 6.16 13.15 2.64
C ILE A 178 6.16 13.24 1.12
N VAL A 179 4.97 13.32 0.51
CA VAL A 179 4.78 13.21 -0.94
C VAL A 179 5.12 14.50 -1.68
N SER A 180 4.75 15.68 -1.13
CA SER A 180 4.96 16.95 -1.80
C SER A 180 6.42 17.22 -2.22
N PRO A 181 7.44 17.01 -1.36
CA PRO A 181 8.83 17.23 -1.76
C PRO A 181 9.31 16.27 -2.86
N ILE A 182 8.71 15.09 -2.96
CA ILE A 182 9.00 14.11 -4.03
C ILE A 182 8.33 14.57 -5.32
N ARG A 183 7.04 14.90 -5.25
CA ARG A 183 6.25 15.40 -6.38
C ARG A 183 6.87 16.65 -7.01
N ASP A 184 7.31 17.60 -6.18
CA ASP A 184 7.90 18.86 -6.66
C ASP A 184 9.21 18.67 -7.44
N LYS A 185 9.87 17.51 -7.25
CA LYS A 185 11.05 17.10 -8.02
C LYS A 185 10.73 16.31 -9.28
N LEU A 186 9.48 15.88 -9.46
CA LEU A 186 9.06 15.21 -10.68
C LEU A 186 8.85 16.26 -11.76
N ASP A 187 9.68 16.20 -12.81
CA ASP A 187 9.45 16.97 -14.04
C ASP A 187 8.26 16.33 -14.79
N LEU A 188 7.06 16.67 -14.35
CA LEU A 188 5.83 16.28 -15.02
C LEU A 188 5.66 17.22 -16.23
N SER A 189 6.41 16.96 -17.31
CA SER A 189 6.15 17.60 -18.60
C SER A 189 4.66 17.45 -18.97
N GLU A 190 4.13 18.39 -19.74
CA GLU A 190 2.72 18.37 -20.15
C GLU A 190 2.37 17.05 -20.86
N ASP A 191 3.32 16.50 -21.63
CA ASP A 191 3.18 15.20 -22.31
C ASP A 191 3.06 14.03 -21.32
N LEU A 192 3.87 14.01 -20.26
CA LEU A 192 3.81 12.98 -19.22
C LEU A 192 2.52 13.09 -18.40
N SER A 193 2.09 14.30 -18.08
CA SER A 193 0.83 14.57 -17.39
C SER A 193 -0.37 14.11 -18.23
N ASN A 194 -0.33 14.30 -19.54
CA ASN A 194 -1.36 13.84 -20.46
C ASN A 194 -1.35 12.31 -20.62
N LEU A 195 -0.17 11.68 -20.66
CA LEU A 195 -0.05 10.22 -20.67
C LEU A 195 -0.62 9.58 -19.39
N ILE A 196 -0.35 10.15 -18.22
CA ILE A 196 -0.90 9.69 -16.95
C ILE A 196 -2.43 9.78 -16.96
N LYS A 197 -2.98 10.94 -17.35
CA LYS A 197 -4.44 11.15 -17.44
C LYS A 197 -5.10 10.20 -18.43
N ASN A 198 -4.51 10.02 -19.61
CA ASN A 198 -5.09 9.16 -20.67
C ASN A 198 -5.07 7.69 -20.27
N ASN A 199 -4.03 7.21 -19.59
CA ASN A 199 -3.96 5.83 -19.12
C ASN A 199 -4.98 5.54 -18.00
N LEU A 200 -5.18 6.49 -17.08
CA LEU A 200 -6.21 6.36 -16.03
C LEU A 200 -7.64 6.32 -16.60
N VAL A 201 -7.88 7.00 -17.72
CA VAL A 201 -9.20 7.00 -18.39
C VAL A 201 -9.42 5.73 -19.23
N SER A 202 -8.37 5.13 -19.79
CA SER A 202 -8.49 3.90 -20.60
C SER A 202 -8.78 2.65 -19.76
N GLU A 203 -8.28 2.59 -18.54
CA GLU A 203 -8.51 1.46 -17.63
C GLU A 203 -9.92 1.46 -17.00
N SER A 204 -10.65 2.59 -17.04
CA SER A 204 -12.02 2.69 -16.53
C SER A 204 -13.10 2.21 -17.50
N ARG A 205 -12.74 1.63 -18.67
CA ARG A 205 -13.66 1.20 -19.73
C ARG A 205 -13.70 -0.33 -19.96
N HIS A 206 -13.15 -1.12 -19.03
CA HIS A 206 -13.23 -2.59 -19.10
C HIS A 206 -13.84 -3.20 -17.85
#